data_8e2c3244ac773e0b203d83ca5e1e63ff
#
_entry.id   8e2c3244ac773e0b203d83ca5e1e63ff
#
_cell.length_a   1.000
_cell.length_b   1.000
_cell.length_c   1.000
_cell.angle_alpha   90.00
_cell.angle_beta   90.00
_cell.angle_gamma   90.00
#
_symmetry.space_group_name_H-M   'P 1'
#
loop_
_entity.id
_entity.type
_entity.pdbx_description
1 polymer ?
#
loop_
_entity_poly.entity_id
_entity_poly.type
_entity_poly.pdbx_seq_one_letter_code
_entity_poly.pdbx_strand_id
1 'polypeptide(L)'
;SGQASKMDQLYAYLTGPQFKHRVDAIVENFRSQQKELEKEKTFLLRQWAKRERQLFNVLEATSGMYGDMQGIAGAGMQAITALEQADDDMAEPD
;
A
#
# COMPACT_ATOMS: atom_id res chain seq x y z
N SER A 1 -18.38 9.95 -60.31
CA SER A 1 -17.64 8.74 -60.03
C SER A 1 -17.92 8.28 -58.59
N GLY A 2 -17.74 7.00 -58.33
CA GLY A 2 -17.96 6.44 -56.99
C GLY A 2 -17.05 7.05 -55.91
N GLN A 3 -15.86 7.51 -56.28
CA GLN A 3 -14.92 8.18 -55.38
C GLN A 3 -15.41 9.56 -54.94
N ALA A 4 -15.92 10.38 -55.90
CA ALA A 4 -16.49 11.68 -55.59
C ALA A 4 -17.70 11.56 -54.66
N SER A 5 -18.56 10.59 -54.92
CA SER A 5 -19.73 10.32 -54.07
C SER A 5 -19.37 9.90 -52.67
N LYS A 6 -18.33 9.08 -52.49
CA LYS A 6 -17.83 8.68 -51.17
C LYS A 6 -17.21 9.85 -50.40
N MET A 7 -16.46 10.71 -51.12
CA MET A 7 -15.88 11.92 -50.54
C MET A 7 -16.95 12.90 -50.09
N ASP A 8 -18.00 13.07 -50.89
CA ASP A 8 -19.14 13.91 -50.53
C ASP A 8 -19.89 13.39 -49.32
N GLN A 9 -20.09 12.07 -49.25
CA GLN A 9 -20.71 11.42 -48.10
C GLN A 9 -19.87 11.58 -46.85
N LEU A 10 -18.55 11.41 -46.94
CA LEU A 10 -17.62 11.59 -45.82
C LEU A 10 -17.65 13.04 -45.35
N TYR A 11 -17.60 14.01 -46.26
CA TYR A 11 -17.68 15.42 -45.90
C TYR A 11 -19.00 15.75 -45.20
N ALA A 12 -20.11 15.25 -45.72
CA ALA A 12 -21.42 15.45 -45.10
C ALA A 12 -21.49 14.83 -43.69
N TYR A 13 -20.88 13.67 -43.50
CA TYR A 13 -20.81 13.02 -42.19
C TYR A 13 -19.96 13.85 -41.21
N LEU A 14 -18.75 14.26 -41.61
CA LEU A 14 -17.82 15.00 -40.75
C LEU A 14 -18.35 16.39 -40.36
N THR A 15 -19.17 17.00 -41.20
CA THR A 15 -19.78 18.32 -40.90
C THR A 15 -21.17 18.21 -40.33
N GLY A 16 -21.68 17.00 -40.16
CA GLY A 16 -23.03 16.75 -39.70
C GLY A 16 -23.15 16.59 -38.20
N PRO A 17 -24.38 16.61 -37.67
CA PRO A 17 -24.63 16.52 -36.24
C PRO A 17 -24.32 15.17 -35.65
N GLN A 18 -24.39 14.08 -36.42
CA GLN A 18 -24.13 12.73 -35.96
C GLN A 18 -22.67 12.55 -35.52
N PHE A 19 -21.74 13.03 -36.37
CA PHE A 19 -20.30 12.97 -36.04
C PHE A 19 -19.99 13.78 -34.83
N LYS A 20 -20.48 15.01 -34.74
CA LYS A 20 -20.31 15.88 -33.55
C LYS A 20 -20.82 15.19 -32.30
N HIS A 21 -21.98 14.58 -32.36
CA HIS A 21 -22.60 13.89 -31.24
C HIS A 21 -21.75 12.72 -30.74
N ARG A 22 -21.18 11.95 -31.67
CA ARG A 22 -20.29 10.82 -31.34
C ARG A 22 -18.98 11.30 -30.73
N VAL A 23 -18.38 12.37 -31.27
CA VAL A 23 -17.15 12.95 -30.73
C VAL A 23 -17.39 13.48 -29.32
N ASP A 24 -18.48 14.19 -29.09
CA ASP A 24 -18.84 14.71 -27.79
C ASP A 24 -19.01 13.57 -26.77
N ALA A 25 -19.66 12.50 -27.17
CA ALA A 25 -19.83 11.32 -26.32
C ALA A 25 -18.50 10.64 -25.96
N ILE A 26 -17.60 10.52 -26.94
CA ILE A 26 -16.26 9.94 -26.73
C ILE A 26 -15.47 10.80 -25.75
N VAL A 27 -15.44 12.12 -25.95
CA VAL A 27 -14.70 13.05 -25.11
C VAL A 27 -15.25 13.06 -23.68
N GLU A 28 -16.57 13.08 -23.54
CA GLU A 28 -17.23 13.04 -22.24
C GLU A 28 -16.93 11.74 -21.50
N ASN A 29 -17.01 10.60 -22.18
CA ASN A 29 -16.70 9.31 -21.59
C ASN A 29 -15.22 9.23 -21.19
N PHE A 30 -14.32 9.72 -22.02
CA PHE A 30 -12.89 9.76 -21.70
C PHE A 30 -12.62 10.58 -20.44
N ARG A 31 -13.21 11.76 -20.33
CA ARG A 31 -13.06 12.64 -19.15
C ARG A 31 -13.60 11.99 -17.89
N SER A 32 -14.74 11.34 -18.01
CA SER A 32 -15.36 10.61 -16.91
C SER A 32 -14.46 9.48 -16.42
N GLN A 33 -13.92 8.69 -17.33
CA GLN A 33 -12.99 7.59 -17.03
C GLN A 33 -11.70 8.10 -16.38
N GLN A 34 -11.14 9.19 -16.89
CA GLN A 34 -9.95 9.82 -16.29
C GLN A 34 -10.21 10.23 -14.86
N LYS A 35 -11.34 10.86 -14.59
CA LYS A 35 -11.73 11.34 -13.26
C LYS A 35 -11.90 10.17 -12.29
N GLU A 36 -12.55 9.11 -12.73
CA GLU A 36 -12.72 7.90 -11.92
C GLU A 36 -11.36 7.23 -11.63
N LEU A 37 -10.51 7.13 -12.63
CA LEU A 37 -9.16 6.56 -12.46
C LEU A 37 -8.34 7.34 -11.43
N GLU A 38 -8.39 8.67 -11.44
CA GLU A 38 -7.71 9.49 -10.45
C GLU A 38 -8.24 9.26 -9.03
N LYS A 39 -9.55 9.09 -8.88
CA LYS A 39 -10.16 8.75 -7.58
C LYS A 39 -9.69 7.37 -7.10
N GLU A 40 -9.67 6.39 -7.99
CA GLU A 40 -9.20 5.04 -7.66
C GLU A 40 -7.74 5.03 -7.25
N LYS A 41 -6.87 5.73 -7.96
CA LYS A 41 -5.46 5.88 -7.61
C LYS A 41 -5.29 6.48 -6.23
N THR A 42 -5.99 7.56 -5.95
CA THR A 42 -5.93 8.23 -4.64
C THR A 42 -6.39 7.29 -3.53
N PHE A 43 -7.45 6.56 -3.75
CA PHE A 43 -7.96 5.57 -2.81
C PHE A 43 -6.93 4.47 -2.54
N LEU A 44 -6.35 3.89 -3.59
CA LEU A 44 -5.35 2.84 -3.47
C LEU A 44 -4.09 3.31 -2.74
N LEU A 45 -3.62 4.51 -3.02
CA LEU A 45 -2.46 5.08 -2.33
C LEU A 45 -2.71 5.22 -0.82
N ARG A 46 -3.91 5.65 -0.44
CA ARG A 46 -4.31 5.73 0.97
C ARG A 46 -4.39 4.36 1.61
N GLN A 47 -4.94 3.37 0.91
CA GLN A 47 -5.04 2.00 1.40
C GLN A 47 -3.66 1.39 1.61
N TRP A 48 -2.74 1.60 0.67
CA TRP A 48 -1.38 1.08 0.77
C TRP A 48 -0.61 1.74 1.92
N ALA A 49 -0.74 3.04 2.07
CA ALA A 49 -0.12 3.76 3.19
C ALA A 49 -0.64 3.24 4.54
N LYS A 50 -1.93 2.99 4.66
CA LYS A 50 -2.54 2.40 5.84
C LYS A 50 -1.98 1.00 6.12
N ARG A 51 -1.86 0.17 5.09
CA ARG A 51 -1.32 -1.18 5.21
C ARG A 51 0.14 -1.18 5.64
N GLU A 52 0.94 -0.28 5.08
CA GLU A 52 2.34 -0.11 5.49
C GLU A 52 2.45 0.26 6.97
N ARG A 53 1.62 1.18 7.45
CA ARG A 53 1.58 1.53 8.88
C ARG A 53 1.20 0.34 9.75
N GLN A 54 0.22 -0.45 9.33
CA GLN A 54 -0.19 -1.66 10.05
C GLN A 54 0.93 -2.69 10.13
N LEU A 55 1.65 -2.91 9.02
CA LEU A 55 2.79 -3.81 8.98
C LEU A 55 3.93 -3.31 9.87
N PHE A 56 4.21 -2.01 9.85
CA PHE A 56 5.20 -1.39 10.71
C PHE A 56 4.84 -1.57 12.20
N ASN A 57 3.58 -1.40 12.55
CA ASN A 57 3.10 -1.61 13.92
C ASN A 57 3.28 -3.05 14.38
N VAL A 58 3.07 -4.03 13.48
CA VAL A 58 3.33 -5.44 13.77
C VAL A 58 4.82 -5.68 14.02
N LEU A 59 5.68 -5.08 13.20
CA LEU A 59 7.13 -5.18 13.38
C LEU A 59 7.58 -4.55 14.71
N GLU A 60 7.04 -3.38 15.06
CA GLU A 60 7.34 -2.74 16.35
C GLU A 60 6.88 -3.60 17.53
N ALA A 61 5.68 -4.14 17.48
CA ALA A 61 5.16 -5.03 18.52
C ALA A 61 6.01 -6.29 18.64
N THR A 62 6.43 -6.88 17.54
CA THR A 62 7.30 -8.05 17.51
C THR A 62 8.67 -7.73 18.10
N SER A 63 9.26 -6.60 17.74
CA SER A 63 10.55 -6.15 18.32
C SER A 63 10.42 -5.89 19.80
N GLY A 64 9.33 -5.26 20.23
CA GLY A 64 9.05 -5.01 21.64
C GLY A 64 8.92 -6.31 22.44
N MET A 65 8.19 -7.27 21.90
CA MET A 65 8.04 -8.59 22.51
C MET A 65 9.40 -9.30 22.63
N TYR A 66 10.22 -9.23 21.60
CA TYR A 66 11.56 -9.81 21.61
C TYR A 66 12.45 -9.16 22.66
N GLY A 67 12.38 -7.81 22.77
CA GLY A 67 13.09 -7.06 23.80
C GLY A 67 12.64 -7.42 25.21
N ASP A 68 11.34 -7.59 25.42
CA ASP A 68 10.77 -8.02 26.70
C ASP A 68 11.28 -9.43 27.08
N MET A 69 11.28 -10.34 26.13
CA MET A 69 11.79 -11.70 26.36
C MET A 69 13.27 -11.71 26.70
N GLN A 70 14.08 -10.92 26.00
CA GLN A 70 15.51 -10.78 26.29
C GLN A 70 15.74 -10.17 27.68
N GLY A 71 14.94 -9.16 28.03
CA GLY A 71 15.01 -8.56 29.36
C GLY A 71 14.70 -9.54 30.48
N ILE A 72 13.64 -10.31 30.32
CA ILE A 72 13.23 -11.35 31.27
C ILE A 72 14.29 -12.45 31.36
N ALA A 73 14.79 -12.94 30.24
CA ALA A 73 15.84 -13.98 30.23
C ALA A 73 17.13 -13.48 30.82
N GLY A 74 17.55 -12.23 30.52
CA GLY A 74 18.75 -11.59 31.10
C GLY A 74 18.64 -11.42 32.58
N ALA A 75 17.50 -10.95 33.08
CA ALA A 75 17.24 -10.82 34.52
C ALA A 75 17.25 -12.19 35.21
N GLY A 76 16.64 -13.20 34.56
CA GLY A 76 16.66 -14.56 35.09
C GLY A 76 18.06 -15.15 35.15
N MET A 77 18.87 -14.93 34.13
CA MET A 77 20.27 -15.36 34.11
C MET A 77 21.11 -14.66 35.18
N GLN A 78 20.91 -13.37 35.39
CA GLN A 78 21.56 -12.62 36.45
C GLN A 78 21.20 -13.14 37.83
N ALA A 79 19.92 -13.46 38.06
CA ALA A 79 19.46 -14.03 39.31
C ALA A 79 20.08 -15.41 39.58
N ILE A 80 20.16 -16.26 38.57
CA ILE A 80 20.79 -17.59 38.64
C ILE A 80 22.28 -17.44 38.96
N THR A 81 22.97 -16.55 38.30
CA THR A 81 24.39 -16.28 38.52
C THR A 81 24.61 -15.80 39.97
N ALA A 82 23.77 -14.91 40.48
CA ALA A 82 23.85 -14.42 41.84
C ALA A 82 23.65 -15.54 42.88
N LEU A 83 22.72 -16.46 42.60
CA LEU A 83 22.47 -17.63 43.44
C LEU A 83 23.65 -18.59 43.44
N GLU A 84 24.25 -18.86 42.29
CA GLU A 84 25.44 -19.69 42.17
C GLU A 84 26.61 -19.08 42.94
N GLN A 85 26.80 -17.76 42.84
CA GLN A 85 27.83 -17.03 43.54
C GLN A 85 27.63 -17.12 45.08
N ALA A 86 26.40 -16.95 45.54
CA ALA A 86 26.09 -17.06 46.96
C ALA A 86 26.32 -18.49 47.48
N ASP A 87 26.02 -19.50 46.68
CA ASP A 87 26.23 -20.90 47.01
C ASP A 87 27.72 -21.21 47.11
N ASP A 88 28.52 -20.73 46.15
CA ASP A 88 29.97 -20.86 46.14
C ASP A 88 30.58 -20.19 47.38
N ASP A 89 30.14 -18.98 47.74
CA ASP A 89 30.62 -18.27 48.89
C ASP A 89 30.30 -18.99 50.21
N MET A 90 29.17 -19.68 50.28
CA MET A 90 28.77 -20.47 51.43
C MET A 90 29.48 -21.81 51.50
N ALA A 91 29.92 -22.36 50.37
CA ALA A 91 30.54 -23.66 50.24
C ALA A 91 32.05 -23.63 50.50
N GLU A 92 32.69 -22.45 50.46
CA GLU A 92 34.15 -22.32 50.69
C GLU A 92 34.47 -22.58 52.17
N PRO A 93 35.28 -23.58 52.48
CA PRO A 93 35.78 -23.78 53.81
C PRO A 93 36.81 -22.73 54.17
N ASP A 94 36.88 -22.36 55.41
CA ASP A 94 37.87 -21.41 55.97
C ASP A 94 39.30 -21.89 55.78
#